data_e166784af7b06062cec8a948dfdf5181
#
_entry.id   e166784af7b06062cec8a948dfdf5181
#
_cell.length_a   1.000
_cell.length_b   1.000
_cell.length_c   1.000
_cell.angle_alpha   90.00
_cell.angle_beta   90.00
_cell.angle_gamma   90.00
#
_symmetry.space_group_name_H-M   'P 1'
#
loop_
_entity.id
_entity.type
_entity.pdbx_description
1 polymer ?
#
loop_
_entity_poly.entity_id
_entity_poly.type
_entity_poly.pdbx_seq_one_letter_code
_entity_poly.pdbx_strand_id
1 'polypeptide(L)' 'MNREILVIDDNSDIRFLICNILQESGYKIRSAANYDQAVKEINAKLPNLAILDIKLDKGDKDGIDLLK' A
#
# COMPACT_ATOMS: atom_id res chain seq x y z
N MET A 1 -3.36 21.14 0.82
CA MET A 1 -4.24 20.07 0.49
C MET A 1 -3.78 18.76 1.03
N ASN A 2 -4.66 18.09 1.71
CA ASN A 2 -4.30 16.84 2.33
C ASN A 2 -4.66 15.68 1.43
N ARG A 3 -3.67 15.14 0.78
CA ARG A 3 -3.90 13.94 -0.01
C ARG A 3 -3.62 12.73 0.85
N GLU A 4 -4.50 11.79 0.78
CA GLU A 4 -4.41 10.61 1.60
C GLU A 4 -4.01 9.43 0.75
N ILE A 5 -2.98 8.71 1.18
CA ILE A 5 -2.46 7.57 0.46
C ILE A 5 -2.55 6.35 1.35
N LEU A 6 -3.09 5.29 0.79
CA LEU A 6 -3.15 4.01 1.49
C LEU A 6 -2.05 3.11 0.94
N VAL A 7 -1.17 2.66 1.81
CA VAL A 7 -0.06 1.80 1.44
C VAL A 7 -0.37 0.39 1.88
N ILE A 8 -0.38 -0.54 0.95
CA ILE A 8 -0.68 -1.93 1.24
C ILE A 8 0.55 -2.75 0.92
N ASP A 9 1.17 -3.31 1.95
CA ASP A 9 2.40 -4.07 1.78
C ASP A 9 2.48 -5.09 2.90
N ASP A 10 2.72 -6.35 2.54
CA ASP A 10 2.77 -7.41 3.54
C ASP A 10 4.09 -7.40 4.32
N ASN A 11 5.10 -6.71 3.82
CA ASN A 11 6.37 -6.58 4.53
C ASN A 11 6.34 -5.31 5.37
N SER A 12 6.39 -5.48 6.69
CA SER A 12 6.24 -4.33 7.58
C SER A 12 7.39 -3.35 7.46
N ASP A 13 8.58 -3.83 7.18
CA ASP A 13 9.72 -2.93 7.05
C ASP A 13 9.59 -2.05 5.83
N ILE A 14 9.20 -2.65 4.72
CA ILE A 14 9.01 -1.90 3.48
C ILE A 14 7.85 -0.94 3.64
N ARG A 15 6.77 -1.40 4.26
CA ARG A 15 5.61 -0.56 4.47
C ARG A 15 5.96 0.66 5.29
N PHE A 16 6.74 0.44 6.36
CA PHE A 16 7.16 1.52 7.22
C PHE A 16 8.02 2.54 6.46
N LEU A 17 8.92 2.03 5.65
CA LEU A 17 9.80 2.88 4.86
C LEU A 17 9.02 3.74 3.89
N ILE A 18 8.10 3.14 3.17
CA ILE A 18 7.29 3.86 2.21
C ILE A 18 6.46 4.92 2.91
N CYS A 19 5.87 4.55 4.04
CA CYS A 19 5.05 5.50 4.78
C CYS A 19 5.87 6.70 5.24
N ASN A 20 7.07 6.47 5.71
CA ASN A 20 7.92 7.57 6.14
C ASN A 20 8.26 8.51 5.00
N ILE A 21 8.63 7.95 3.87
CA ILE A 21 8.99 8.76 2.71
C ILE A 21 7.82 9.63 2.29
N LEU A 22 6.65 9.04 2.23
CA LEU A 22 5.49 9.78 1.77
C LEU A 22 5.03 10.82 2.78
N GLN A 23 5.15 10.51 4.06
CA GLN A 23 4.79 11.48 5.07
C GLN A 23 5.71 12.68 5.03
N GLU A 24 6.97 12.46 4.76
CA GLU A 24 7.90 13.58 4.64
C GLU A 24 7.56 14.47 3.45
N SER A 25 6.91 13.89 2.47
CA SER A 25 6.49 14.68 1.31
C SER A 25 5.18 15.43 1.56
N GLY A 26 4.60 15.28 2.74
CA GLY A 26 3.41 16.04 3.08
C GLY A 26 2.10 15.31 2.89
N TYR A 27 2.15 14.03 2.60
CA TYR A 27 0.94 13.25 2.42
C TYR A 27 0.45 12.67 3.72
N LYS A 28 -0.84 12.46 3.77
CA LYS A 28 -1.43 11.75 4.89
C LYS A 28 -1.44 10.27 4.54
N ILE A 29 -0.90 9.44 5.44
CA ILE A 29 -0.66 8.06 5.11
C ILE A 29 -1.44 7.14 6.03
N ARG A 30 -2.09 6.15 5.42
CA ARG A 30 -2.63 5.01 6.12
C ARG A 30 -1.95 3.78 5.56
N SER A 31 -1.93 2.71 6.33
CA SER A 31 -1.28 1.50 5.88
C SER A 31 -2.11 0.28 6.20
N ALA A 32 -1.89 -0.76 5.42
CA ALA A 32 -2.54 -2.04 5.63
C ALA A 32 -1.53 -3.13 5.37
N ALA A 33 -1.63 -4.21 6.14
CA ALA A 33 -0.67 -5.29 6.03
C ALA A 33 -1.11 -6.35 5.03
N ASN A 34 -2.39 -6.37 4.71
CA ASN A 34 -2.91 -7.37 3.80
C ASN A 34 -4.18 -6.84 3.15
N TYR A 35 -4.71 -7.67 2.30
CA TYR A 35 -5.86 -7.28 1.51
C TYR A 35 -7.10 -6.99 2.37
N ASP A 36 -7.32 -7.83 3.38
CA ASP A 36 -8.49 -7.65 4.24
C ASP A 36 -8.43 -6.32 4.95
N GLN A 37 -7.27 -5.96 5.47
CA GLN A 37 -7.11 -4.68 6.13
C GLN A 37 -7.28 -3.53 5.14
N ALA A 38 -6.78 -3.72 3.93
CA ALA A 38 -6.92 -2.69 2.92
C ALA A 38 -8.39 -2.43 2.60
N VAL A 39 -9.15 -3.48 2.47
CA VAL A 39 -10.58 -3.32 2.19
C VAL A 39 -11.27 -2.59 3.31
N LYS A 40 -10.93 -2.91 4.56
CA LYS A 40 -11.52 -2.21 5.69
C LYS A 40 -11.18 -0.73 5.68
N GLU A 41 -9.94 -0.41 5.35
CA GLU A 41 -9.53 0.98 5.32
C GLU A 41 -10.25 1.74 4.21
N ILE A 42 -10.40 1.12 3.07
CA ILE A 42 -11.08 1.76 1.94
C ILE A 42 -12.55 1.97 2.26
N ASN A 43 -13.18 0.98 2.92
CA ASN A 43 -14.57 1.11 3.28
C ASN A 43 -14.78 2.18 4.34
N ALA A 44 -13.82 2.35 5.23
CA ALA A 44 -13.92 3.38 6.24
C ALA A 44 -13.77 4.76 5.63
N LYS A 45 -12.84 4.90 4.72
CA LYS A 45 -12.62 6.17 4.06
C LYS A 45 -11.83 5.93 2.79
N LEU A 46 -12.31 6.42 1.69
CA LEU A 46 -11.68 6.24 0.40
C LEU A 46 -10.44 7.11 0.30
N PRO A 47 -9.26 6.52 0.03
CA PRO A 47 -8.06 7.32 -0.12
C PRO A 47 -8.00 7.95 -1.50
N ASN A 48 -7.13 8.94 -1.63
CA ASN A 48 -6.90 9.56 -2.94
C ASN A 48 -6.09 8.64 -3.83
N LEU A 49 -5.22 7.85 -3.22
CA LEU A 49 -4.35 6.95 -3.97
C LEU A 49 -4.08 5.72 -3.12
N ALA A 50 -3.98 4.58 -3.75
CA ALA A 50 -3.61 3.36 -3.05
C ALA A 50 -2.38 2.76 -3.73
N ILE A 51 -1.38 2.43 -2.94
CA ILE A 51 -0.19 1.77 -3.41
C ILE A 51 -0.24 0.34 -2.94
N LEU A 52 -0.22 -0.58 -3.89
CA LEU A 52 -0.35 -1.99 -3.59
C LEU A 52 0.96 -2.69 -3.92
N ASP A 53 1.57 -3.29 -2.92
CA ASP A 53 2.83 -3.98 -3.10
C ASP A 53 2.80 -5.26 -2.28
N ILE A 54 1.97 -6.18 -2.70
CA ILE A 54 1.87 -7.47 -2.03
C ILE A 54 2.62 -8.49 -2.85
N LYS A 55 3.58 -9.12 -2.22
CA LYS A 55 4.35 -10.13 -2.89
C LYS A 55 3.66 -11.46 -2.77
N LEU A 56 3.55 -12.15 -3.87
CA LEU A 56 2.97 -13.46 -3.91
C LEU A 56 4.11 -14.46 -3.94
N ASP A 57 4.21 -15.25 -2.93
CA ASP A 57 5.30 -16.20 -2.84
C ASP A 57 5.32 -17.14 -4.00
N LYS A 58 4.17 -17.66 -4.31
CA LYS A 58 4.08 -18.56 -5.42
C LYS A 58 3.53 -17.83 -6.59
N GLY A 59 4.08 -18.01 -7.70
CA GLY A 59 3.60 -17.35 -8.86
C GLY A 59 4.00 -15.90 -8.92
N ASP A 60 4.94 -15.54 -8.10
CA ASP A 60 5.38 -14.16 -8.14
C ASP A 60 6.00 -13.82 -9.48
N LYS A 61 6.63 -14.77 -10.11
CA LYS A 61 7.14 -14.52 -11.44
C LYS A 61 6.02 -14.25 -12.41
N ASP A 62 4.93 -14.95 -12.22
CA ASP A 62 3.80 -14.70 -13.09
C ASP A 62 3.27 -13.31 -12.89
N GLY A 63 3.25 -12.86 -11.65
CA GLY A 63 2.83 -11.52 -11.37
C GLY A 63 3.71 -10.51 -12.05
N ILE A 64 5.00 -10.76 -12.05
CA ILE A 64 5.93 -9.86 -12.70
C ILE A 64 5.68 -9.82 -14.18
N ASP A 65 5.39 -10.97 -14.75
CA ASP A 65 5.09 -11.02 -16.16
C ASP A 65 3.90 -10.16 -16.53
N LEU A 66 2.93 -10.14 -15.65
CA LEU A 66 1.74 -9.34 -15.91
C LEU A 66 2.04 -7.88 -15.99
N LEU A 67 3.07 -7.45 -15.35
CA LEU A 67 3.42 -6.04 -15.35
C LEU A 67 3.99 -5.59 -16.67
N LYS A 68 4.38 -6.50 -17.47
CA LYS A 68 4.99 -6.11 -18.73
C LYS A 68 4.01 -5.72 -19.79
#